data_431d740e20895921bba3e64cca1ca07e
#
_entry.id   431d740e20895921bba3e64cca1ca07e
#
_cell.length_a   1.000
_cell.length_b   1.000
_cell.length_c   1.000
_cell.angle_alpha   90.00
_cell.angle_beta   90.00
_cell.angle_gamma   90.00
#
_symmetry.space_group_name_H-M   'P 1'
#
loop_
_entity.id
_entity.type
_entity.pdbx_description
1 polymer ?
#
loop_
_entity_poly.entity_id
_entity_poly.type
_entity_poly.pdbx_seq_one_letter_code
_entity_poly.pdbx_strand_id
1 'polypeptide(L)'
;MTASSSTMNSYTASNTTRSASDVKPSRALVIGFWISTALLAFQMAFTAYAQLSLPQVAETFTHLGFPTYFRIELSWAKFAGVAALLVPMVPARLKEWAYAGFAITLVSALIAHLAVGDPPAAWSWSVGTGALWAASYFCWRRLQAR
;
A
#
# COMPACT_ATOMS: atom_id res chain seq x y z
N MET A 1 39.29 67.69 16.61
CA MET A 1 40.12 66.80 15.82
C MET A 1 40.19 65.45 16.50
N THR A 2 39.25 64.60 16.32
CA THR A 2 39.34 63.24 16.76
C THR A 2 38.42 62.40 15.88
N ALA A 3 39.04 61.63 15.04
CA ALA A 3 38.31 60.64 14.16
C ALA A 3 37.89 59.48 15.01
N SER A 4 36.59 59.21 15.08
CA SER A 4 36.02 58.06 15.66
C SER A 4 35.91 56.97 14.58
N SER A 5 36.77 55.99 14.65
CA SER A 5 36.72 54.82 13.80
C SER A 5 35.62 53.85 14.30
N SER A 6 34.52 53.84 13.60
CA SER A 6 33.43 52.93 13.85
C SER A 6 33.81 51.54 13.33
N THR A 7 34.14 50.66 14.23
CA THR A 7 34.42 49.23 13.91
C THR A 7 33.10 48.55 13.57
N MET A 8 32.87 48.35 12.30
CA MET A 8 31.73 47.63 11.80
C MET A 8 31.96 46.13 12.03
N ASN A 9 31.34 45.61 13.08
CA ASN A 9 31.38 44.19 13.42
C ASN A 9 30.49 43.40 12.45
N SER A 10 31.13 42.87 11.42
CA SER A 10 30.47 41.98 10.46
C SER A 10 30.21 40.63 11.12
N TYR A 11 29.08 40.51 11.79
CA TYR A 11 28.55 39.18 12.13
C TYR A 11 28.16 38.45 10.84
N THR A 12 29.10 37.70 10.32
CA THR A 12 28.81 36.69 9.31
C THR A 12 27.97 35.62 9.98
N ALA A 13 26.66 35.82 9.95
CA ALA A 13 25.71 34.72 10.23
C ALA A 13 25.94 33.70 9.16
N SER A 14 26.73 32.68 9.48
CA SER A 14 26.80 31.43 8.70
C SER A 14 25.44 30.77 8.79
N ASN A 15 24.56 31.20 7.90
CA ASN A 15 23.29 30.58 7.67
C ASN A 15 23.55 29.18 7.09
N THR A 16 23.77 28.22 7.97
CA THR A 16 23.78 26.82 7.62
C THR A 16 22.33 26.47 7.33
N THR A 17 21.83 26.90 6.19
CA THR A 17 20.62 26.30 5.58
C THR A 17 20.99 24.85 5.27
N ARG A 18 20.79 24.00 6.25
CA ARG A 18 20.76 22.56 6.04
C ARG A 18 19.66 22.30 5.03
N SER A 19 20.08 22.18 3.78
CA SER A 19 19.19 21.81 2.69
C SER A 19 18.46 20.52 3.09
N ALA A 20 17.15 20.63 3.30
CA ALA A 20 16.28 19.53 3.67
C ALA A 20 16.10 18.50 2.52
N SER A 21 16.84 18.66 1.42
CA SER A 21 16.63 17.95 0.17
C SER A 21 17.48 16.70 -0.05
N ASP A 22 18.33 16.30 0.92
CA ASP A 22 19.23 15.14 0.70
C ASP A 22 19.11 14.01 1.73
N VAL A 23 17.94 13.84 2.35
CA VAL A 23 17.70 12.65 3.17
C VAL A 23 17.34 11.51 2.24
N LYS A 24 18.35 10.80 1.74
CA LYS A 24 18.16 9.53 1.01
C LYS A 24 17.27 8.60 1.84
N PRO A 25 16.28 7.93 1.22
CA PRO A 25 15.43 6.99 1.94
C PRO A 25 16.28 5.94 2.62
N SER A 26 15.99 5.62 3.87
CA SER A 26 16.74 4.58 4.58
C SER A 26 16.63 3.28 3.80
N ARG A 27 17.73 2.56 3.61
CA ARG A 27 17.74 1.27 2.91
C ARG A 27 16.70 0.31 3.48
N ALA A 28 16.53 0.33 4.80
CA ALA A 28 15.53 -0.47 5.49
C ALA A 28 14.09 -0.15 5.04
N LEU A 29 13.75 1.12 4.81
CA LEU A 29 12.42 1.51 4.32
C LEU A 29 12.16 1.03 2.89
N VAL A 30 13.18 1.13 2.02
CA VAL A 30 13.08 0.64 0.63
C VAL A 30 12.93 -0.88 0.61
N ILE A 31 13.74 -1.60 1.39
CA ILE A 31 13.67 -3.05 1.50
C ILE A 31 12.31 -3.47 2.08
N GLY A 32 11.86 -2.83 3.16
CA GLY A 32 10.55 -3.09 3.77
C GLY A 32 9.39 -2.86 2.80
N PHE A 33 9.45 -1.79 2.00
CA PHE A 33 8.48 -1.54 0.95
C PHE A 33 8.45 -2.68 -0.09
N TRP A 34 9.59 -3.06 -0.64
CA TRP A 34 9.63 -4.09 -1.67
C TRP A 34 9.21 -5.46 -1.16
N ILE A 35 9.62 -5.84 0.05
CA ILE A 35 9.22 -7.12 0.67
C ILE A 35 7.70 -7.13 0.91
N SER A 36 7.16 -6.12 1.58
CA SER A 36 5.72 -6.07 1.88
C SER A 36 4.86 -5.97 0.62
N THR A 37 5.31 -5.21 -0.40
CA THR A 37 4.60 -5.07 -1.67
C THR A 37 4.65 -6.36 -2.48
N ALA A 38 5.80 -7.04 -2.54
CA ALA A 38 5.92 -8.32 -3.23
C ALA A 38 5.04 -9.40 -2.59
N LEU A 39 5.03 -9.48 -1.26
CA LEU A 39 4.16 -10.41 -0.52
C LEU A 39 2.67 -10.09 -0.75
N LEU A 40 2.29 -8.82 -0.69
CA LEU A 40 0.92 -8.38 -0.97
C LEU A 40 0.51 -8.71 -2.41
N ALA A 41 1.37 -8.41 -3.37
CA ALA A 41 1.13 -8.69 -4.78
C ALA A 41 0.98 -10.20 -5.04
N PHE A 42 1.86 -11.02 -4.47
CA PHE A 42 1.78 -12.47 -4.57
C PHE A 42 0.46 -12.98 -3.95
N GLN A 43 0.13 -12.53 -2.75
CA GLN A 43 -1.11 -12.87 -2.07
C GLN A 43 -2.35 -12.51 -2.88
N MET A 44 -2.42 -11.30 -3.43
CA MET A 44 -3.54 -10.84 -4.24
C MET A 44 -3.64 -11.58 -5.57
N ALA A 45 -2.51 -11.84 -6.23
CA ALA A 45 -2.48 -12.62 -7.47
C ALA A 45 -2.91 -14.08 -7.23
N PHE A 46 -2.41 -14.70 -6.15
CA PHE A 46 -2.79 -16.05 -5.77
C PHE A 46 -4.29 -16.16 -5.48
N THR A 47 -4.86 -15.24 -4.70
CA THR A 47 -6.30 -15.24 -4.43
C THR A 47 -7.13 -14.95 -5.68
N ALA A 48 -6.67 -14.10 -6.59
CA ALA A 48 -7.33 -13.84 -7.87
C ALA A 48 -7.34 -15.11 -8.75
N TYR A 49 -6.20 -15.80 -8.83
CA TYR A 49 -6.10 -17.08 -9.53
C TYR A 49 -7.01 -18.15 -8.91
N ALA A 50 -6.99 -18.29 -7.58
CA ALA A 50 -7.83 -19.22 -6.85
C ALA A 50 -9.32 -18.98 -7.09
N GLN A 51 -9.75 -17.71 -7.15
CA GLN A 51 -11.12 -17.32 -7.47
C GLN A 51 -11.58 -17.76 -8.86
N LEU A 52 -10.66 -17.82 -9.83
CA LEU A 52 -10.98 -18.27 -11.20
C LEU A 52 -10.93 -19.79 -11.36
N SER A 53 -10.04 -20.47 -10.62
CA SER A 53 -9.65 -21.85 -10.90
C SER A 53 -10.15 -22.86 -9.88
N LEU A 54 -10.39 -22.45 -8.62
CA LEU A 54 -10.74 -23.41 -7.56
C LEU A 54 -12.25 -23.44 -7.29
N PRO A 55 -12.91 -24.61 -7.42
CA PRO A 55 -14.34 -24.77 -7.14
C PRO A 55 -14.72 -24.38 -5.71
N GLN A 56 -13.89 -24.71 -4.71
CA GLN A 56 -14.14 -24.37 -3.31
C GLN A 56 -14.24 -22.87 -3.07
N VAL A 57 -13.44 -22.07 -3.80
CA VAL A 57 -13.51 -20.61 -3.71
C VAL A 57 -14.77 -20.10 -4.40
N ALA A 58 -15.20 -20.72 -5.50
CA ALA A 58 -16.47 -20.40 -6.14
C ALA A 58 -17.66 -20.66 -5.22
N GLU A 59 -17.64 -21.79 -4.49
CA GLU A 59 -18.65 -22.13 -3.48
C GLU A 59 -18.67 -21.12 -2.35
N THR A 60 -17.51 -20.66 -1.87
CA THR A 60 -17.41 -19.62 -0.85
C THR A 60 -18.09 -18.32 -1.31
N PHE A 61 -17.88 -17.89 -2.55
CA PHE A 61 -18.56 -16.70 -3.08
C PHE A 61 -20.09 -16.89 -3.12
N THR A 62 -20.54 -18.06 -3.51
CA THR A 62 -21.99 -18.40 -3.50
C THR A 62 -22.53 -18.40 -2.06
N HIS A 63 -21.81 -18.98 -1.11
CA HIS A 63 -22.15 -18.98 0.32
C HIS A 63 -22.28 -17.55 0.87
N LEU A 64 -21.39 -16.65 0.46
CA LEU A 64 -21.40 -15.24 0.85
C LEU A 64 -22.47 -14.42 0.09
N GLY A 65 -23.23 -15.03 -0.84
CA GLY A 65 -24.28 -14.38 -1.61
C GLY A 65 -23.79 -13.57 -2.81
N PHE A 66 -22.55 -13.74 -3.25
CA PHE A 66 -22.01 -13.04 -4.40
C PHE A 66 -22.28 -13.79 -5.71
N PRO A 67 -22.70 -13.09 -6.78
CA PRO A 67 -22.91 -13.72 -8.08
C PRO A 67 -21.59 -14.07 -8.77
N THR A 68 -21.63 -15.06 -9.67
CA THR A 68 -20.46 -15.56 -10.39
C THR A 68 -19.72 -14.47 -11.18
N TYR A 69 -20.45 -13.55 -11.83
CA TYR A 69 -19.83 -12.49 -12.61
C TYR A 69 -19.00 -11.55 -11.72
N PHE A 70 -19.46 -11.24 -10.50
CA PHE A 70 -18.73 -10.41 -9.55
C PHE A 70 -17.40 -11.06 -9.15
N ARG A 71 -17.38 -12.36 -8.91
CA ARG A 71 -16.15 -13.11 -8.62
C ARG A 71 -15.13 -13.00 -9.74
N ILE A 72 -15.57 -13.12 -11.00
CA ILE A 72 -14.69 -13.02 -12.17
C ILE A 72 -14.15 -11.61 -12.32
N GLU A 73 -15.03 -10.60 -12.24
CA GLU A 73 -14.66 -9.20 -12.33
C GLU A 73 -13.67 -8.76 -11.24
N LEU A 74 -13.94 -9.20 -10.00
CA LEU A 74 -13.04 -8.94 -8.86
C LEU A 74 -11.66 -9.56 -9.06
N SER A 75 -11.57 -10.74 -9.66
CA SER A 75 -10.31 -11.41 -9.95
C SER A 75 -9.47 -10.60 -10.95
N TRP A 76 -10.07 -10.14 -12.04
CA TRP A 76 -9.39 -9.29 -13.01
C TRP A 76 -8.99 -7.94 -12.42
N ALA A 77 -9.83 -7.33 -11.60
CA ALA A 77 -9.50 -6.10 -10.88
C ALA A 77 -8.29 -6.29 -9.96
N LYS A 78 -8.18 -7.43 -9.27
CA LYS A 78 -6.99 -7.77 -8.47
C LYS A 78 -5.73 -7.89 -9.32
N PHE A 79 -5.79 -8.58 -10.46
CA PHE A 79 -4.63 -8.68 -11.35
C PHE A 79 -4.19 -7.30 -11.86
N ALA A 80 -5.13 -6.44 -12.25
CA ALA A 80 -4.83 -5.07 -12.64
C ALA A 80 -4.19 -4.26 -11.51
N GLY A 81 -4.69 -4.41 -10.28
CA GLY A 81 -4.12 -3.79 -9.09
C GLY A 81 -2.70 -4.26 -8.79
N VAL A 82 -2.45 -5.58 -8.89
CA VAL A 82 -1.10 -6.16 -8.74
C VAL A 82 -0.14 -5.60 -9.78
N ALA A 83 -0.55 -5.55 -11.05
CA ALA A 83 0.25 -4.95 -12.12
C ALA A 83 0.56 -3.48 -11.84
N ALA A 84 -0.43 -2.71 -11.37
CA ALA A 84 -0.24 -1.30 -11.03
C ALA A 84 0.77 -1.10 -9.89
N LEU A 85 0.81 -1.99 -8.90
CA LEU A 85 1.78 -1.89 -7.79
C LEU A 85 3.19 -2.29 -8.20
N LEU A 86 3.34 -3.33 -9.02
CA LEU A 86 4.64 -3.90 -9.38
C LEU A 86 5.34 -3.12 -10.49
N VAL A 87 4.59 -2.49 -11.39
CA VAL A 87 5.18 -1.71 -12.49
C VAL A 87 5.66 -0.35 -11.99
N PRO A 88 6.98 -0.05 -12.04
CA PRO A 88 7.51 1.20 -11.49
C PRO A 88 7.08 2.44 -12.26
N MET A 89 6.77 2.31 -13.56
CA MET A 89 6.36 3.42 -14.43
C MET A 89 4.91 3.88 -14.19
N VAL A 90 4.13 3.15 -13.41
CA VAL A 90 2.74 3.51 -13.10
C VAL A 90 2.71 4.75 -12.21
N PRO A 91 1.91 5.79 -12.57
CA PRO A 91 1.78 7.01 -11.78
C PRO A 91 1.32 6.74 -10.34
N ALA A 92 1.79 7.56 -9.41
CA ALA A 92 1.44 7.43 -7.99
C ALA A 92 -0.07 7.40 -7.74
N ARG A 93 -0.86 8.16 -8.49
CA ARG A 93 -2.34 8.17 -8.39
C ARG A 93 -2.95 6.79 -8.68
N LEU A 94 -2.48 6.10 -9.72
CA LEU A 94 -2.97 4.76 -10.05
C LEU A 94 -2.57 3.73 -8.99
N LYS A 95 -1.40 3.88 -8.37
CA LYS A 95 -1.00 3.06 -7.22
C LYS A 95 -1.89 3.30 -6.01
N GLU A 96 -2.26 4.56 -5.73
CA GLU A 96 -3.24 4.87 -4.68
C GLU A 96 -4.59 4.22 -4.93
N TRP A 97 -5.08 4.23 -6.16
CA TRP A 97 -6.32 3.56 -6.53
C TRP A 97 -6.24 2.05 -6.36
N ALA A 98 -5.09 1.44 -6.71
CA ALA A 98 -4.87 0.02 -6.48
C ALA A 98 -4.89 -0.33 -4.98
N TYR A 99 -4.22 0.46 -4.15
CA TYR A 99 -4.27 0.30 -2.70
C TYR A 99 -5.68 0.50 -2.14
N ALA A 100 -6.41 1.51 -2.60
CA ALA A 100 -7.80 1.74 -2.19
C ALA A 100 -8.71 0.57 -2.59
N GLY A 101 -8.58 0.06 -3.82
CA GLY A 101 -9.32 -1.11 -4.30
C GLY A 101 -9.05 -2.36 -3.47
N PHE A 102 -7.79 -2.61 -3.10
CA PHE A 102 -7.45 -3.73 -2.22
C PHE A 102 -8.01 -3.55 -0.82
N ALA A 103 -7.95 -2.33 -0.25
CA ALA A 103 -8.57 -2.05 1.05
C ALA A 103 -10.08 -2.33 1.04
N ILE A 104 -10.78 -1.83 0.03
CA ILE A 104 -12.23 -2.08 -0.14
C ILE A 104 -12.49 -3.57 -0.24
N THR A 105 -11.73 -4.29 -1.04
CA THR A 105 -11.88 -5.75 -1.21
C THR A 105 -11.70 -6.50 0.11
N LEU A 106 -10.67 -6.16 0.90
CA LEU A 106 -10.38 -6.82 2.18
C LEU A 106 -11.44 -6.52 3.23
N VAL A 107 -11.88 -5.26 3.31
CA VAL A 107 -12.95 -4.84 4.23
C VAL A 107 -14.28 -5.50 3.84
N SER A 108 -14.62 -5.52 2.55
CA SER A 108 -15.84 -6.16 2.05
C SER A 108 -15.84 -7.66 2.32
N ALA A 109 -14.69 -8.34 2.15
CA ALA A 109 -14.57 -9.76 2.46
C ALA A 109 -14.77 -10.03 3.96
N LEU A 110 -14.16 -9.21 4.82
CA LEU A 110 -14.35 -9.29 6.27
C LEU A 110 -15.83 -9.10 6.65
N ILE A 111 -16.48 -8.05 6.13
CA ILE A 111 -17.90 -7.77 6.39
C ILE A 111 -18.77 -8.93 5.91
N ALA A 112 -18.52 -9.48 4.73
CA ALA A 112 -19.30 -10.57 4.17
C ALA A 112 -19.24 -11.84 5.06
N HIS A 113 -18.04 -12.24 5.49
CA HIS A 113 -17.88 -13.37 6.40
C HIS A 113 -18.56 -13.14 7.76
N LEU A 114 -18.45 -11.94 8.31
CA LEU A 114 -19.12 -11.60 9.58
C LEU A 114 -20.65 -11.58 9.43
N ALA A 115 -21.16 -11.12 8.30
CA ALA A 115 -22.60 -11.04 8.03
C ALA A 115 -23.29 -12.42 7.95
N VAL A 116 -22.57 -13.42 7.41
CA VAL A 116 -23.09 -14.81 7.35
C VAL A 116 -22.77 -15.63 8.59
N GLY A 117 -22.04 -15.05 9.58
CA GLY A 117 -21.70 -15.71 10.84
C GLY A 117 -20.57 -16.73 10.72
N ASP A 118 -19.69 -16.60 9.76
CA ASP A 118 -18.55 -17.50 9.58
C ASP A 118 -17.58 -17.47 10.79
N PRO A 119 -16.92 -18.60 11.10
CA PRO A 119 -15.98 -18.68 12.20
C PRO A 119 -14.72 -17.85 11.96
N PRO A 120 -13.98 -17.46 13.03
CA PRO A 120 -12.75 -16.66 12.93
C PRO A 120 -11.71 -17.17 11.92
N ALA A 121 -11.63 -18.50 11.73
CA ALA A 121 -10.72 -19.11 10.76
C ALA A 121 -10.99 -18.64 9.32
N ALA A 122 -12.24 -18.35 8.96
CA ALA A 122 -12.61 -17.95 7.62
C ALA A 122 -12.19 -16.51 7.29
N TRP A 123 -12.36 -15.58 8.24
CA TRP A 123 -12.05 -14.16 8.01
C TRP A 123 -10.67 -13.71 8.50
N SER A 124 -9.96 -14.53 9.29
CA SER A 124 -8.60 -14.21 9.77
C SER A 124 -7.62 -13.96 8.62
N TRP A 125 -7.82 -14.63 7.50
CA TRP A 125 -7.04 -14.43 6.27
C TRP A 125 -7.15 -12.99 5.73
N SER A 126 -8.36 -12.42 5.73
CA SER A 126 -8.59 -11.03 5.31
C SER A 126 -7.89 -10.05 6.24
N VAL A 127 -7.89 -10.31 7.55
CA VAL A 127 -7.21 -9.48 8.54
C VAL A 127 -5.69 -9.54 8.37
N GLY A 128 -5.12 -10.75 8.22
CA GLY A 128 -3.68 -10.94 7.98
C GLY A 128 -3.19 -10.24 6.70
N THR A 129 -3.96 -10.37 5.62
CA THR A 129 -3.66 -9.67 4.37
C THR A 129 -3.83 -8.15 4.52
N GLY A 130 -4.80 -7.70 5.33
CA GLY A 130 -4.98 -6.29 5.68
C GLY A 130 -3.78 -5.69 6.41
N ALA A 131 -3.16 -6.43 7.33
CA ALA A 131 -1.93 -6.00 7.98
C ALA A 131 -0.76 -5.86 6.99
N LEU A 132 -0.62 -6.80 6.06
CA LEU A 132 0.38 -6.75 4.99
C LEU A 132 0.14 -5.57 4.04
N TRP A 133 -1.13 -5.31 3.69
CA TRP A 133 -1.54 -4.15 2.91
C TRP A 133 -1.13 -2.85 3.63
N ALA A 134 -1.45 -2.74 4.93
CA ALA A 134 -1.12 -1.54 5.72
C ALA A 134 0.40 -1.31 5.79
N ALA A 135 1.20 -2.35 5.98
CA ALA A 135 2.66 -2.25 5.97
C ALA A 135 3.20 -1.76 4.63
N SER A 136 2.73 -2.33 3.51
CA SER A 136 3.11 -1.93 2.15
C SER A 136 2.72 -0.47 1.87
N TYR A 137 1.47 -0.10 2.15
CA TYR A 137 0.96 1.25 1.95
C TYR A 137 1.69 2.29 2.79
N PHE A 138 1.95 2.01 4.06
CA PHE A 138 2.68 2.91 4.95
C PHE A 138 4.12 3.14 4.46
N CYS A 139 4.85 2.08 4.09
CA CYS A 139 6.18 2.22 3.51
C CYS A 139 6.15 3.04 2.22
N TRP A 140 5.19 2.78 1.34
CA TRP A 140 5.02 3.52 0.10
C TRP A 140 4.76 5.01 0.35
N ARG A 141 3.84 5.36 1.24
CA ARG A 141 3.55 6.75 1.61
C ARG A 141 4.77 7.47 2.19
N ARG A 142 5.56 6.76 2.99
CA ARG A 142 6.81 7.31 3.55
C ARG A 142 7.87 7.57 2.48
N LEU A 143 7.90 6.77 1.41
CA LEU A 143 8.79 7.01 0.27
C LEU A 143 8.34 8.18 -0.60
N GLN A 144 7.03 8.41 -0.73
CA GLN A 144 6.47 9.52 -1.51
C GLN A 144 6.56 10.87 -0.78
N ALA A 145 6.55 10.89 0.54
CA ALA A 145 6.59 12.11 1.35
C ALA A 145 7.99 12.73 1.49
N ARG A 146 8.99 12.17 0.83
CA ARG A 146 10.40 12.63 0.82
C ARG A 146 10.81 13.12 -0.56
#